data_7935341b0a608198df9525615de6d7bc
#
_entry.id   7935341b0a608198df9525615de6d7bc
#
_cell.length_a   1.000
_cell.length_b   1.000
_cell.length_c   1.000
_cell.angle_alpha   90.00
_cell.angle_beta   90.00
_cell.angle_gamma   90.00
#
_symmetry.space_group_name_H-M   'P 1'
#
loop_
_entity.id
_entity.type
_entity.pdbx_description
1 polymer ?
#
loop_
_entity_poly.entity_id
_entity_poly.type
_entity_poly.pdbx_seq_one_letter_code
_entity_poly.pdbx_strand_id
1 'polypeptide(L)'
;RDSLSIGDQVIVGVNPARDGRFYGLMDSIEKDDGSYLEASPARVSRPESDARARASTVEGRWIVDRSRLADDYPGGLDQLMIRELALTEKGKIAEASYSQASDENPELLCITKPTPAMIIYTDLYPMEFVFNEGEETITVRSQYFDQVRTVYMDGREHPAAVELFHEGHSIGRREDGNLIIDTTNFAYHRSPYQNGVPSGSQKHVVERYRLIDDGARMEVEFVLEDPEYIVGTMTYSRQLLYSPQNDMSPFNCDLESTRRFVPD
;
A
#
# COMPACT_ATOMS: atom_id res chain seq x y z
N ARG A 1 1.66 -0.06 22.12
CA ARG A 1 3.12 0.23 22.06
C ARG A 1 3.80 0.14 23.44
N ASP A 2 3.06 0.23 24.53
CA ASP A 2 3.61 0.21 25.92
C ASP A 2 3.61 -1.19 26.54
N SER A 3 3.50 -2.24 25.72
CA SER A 3 3.42 -3.62 26.19
C SER A 3 4.75 -4.20 26.63
N LEU A 4 5.87 -3.62 26.18
CA LEU A 4 7.24 -4.03 26.50
C LEU A 4 8.05 -2.81 26.95
N SER A 5 8.89 -3.01 27.96
CA SER A 5 9.81 -2.01 28.49
C SER A 5 11.25 -2.50 28.38
N ILE A 6 12.19 -1.56 28.29
CA ILE A 6 13.62 -1.91 28.35
C ILE A 6 13.93 -2.61 29.66
N GLY A 7 14.46 -3.83 29.60
CA GLY A 7 14.78 -4.66 30.73
C GLY A 7 13.76 -5.75 31.04
N ASP A 8 12.62 -5.80 30.35
CA ASP A 8 11.69 -6.92 30.46
C ASP A 8 12.37 -8.23 30.03
N GLN A 9 12.22 -9.26 30.84
CA GLN A 9 12.58 -10.62 30.46
C GLN A 9 11.38 -11.25 29.75
N VAL A 10 11.62 -11.81 28.58
CA VAL A 10 10.56 -12.35 27.72
C VAL A 10 10.98 -13.66 27.08
N ILE A 11 10.01 -14.53 26.88
CA ILE A 11 10.14 -15.70 26.01
C ILE A 11 9.52 -15.32 24.65
N VAL A 12 10.31 -15.42 23.59
CA VAL A 12 9.86 -15.07 22.25
C VAL A 12 9.62 -16.34 21.44
N GLY A 13 8.39 -16.57 21.03
CA GLY A 13 8.02 -17.57 20.02
C GLY A 13 8.35 -17.06 18.63
N VAL A 14 9.06 -17.85 17.82
CA VAL A 14 9.41 -17.46 16.45
C VAL A 14 9.11 -18.57 15.47
N ASN A 15 8.64 -18.19 14.28
CA ASN A 15 8.60 -19.05 13.10
C ASN A 15 9.96 -18.92 12.39
N PRO A 16 10.81 -19.94 12.39
CA PRO A 16 12.16 -19.84 11.83
C PRO A 16 12.11 -19.66 10.32
N ALA A 17 13.13 -19.03 9.77
CA ALA A 17 13.30 -18.88 8.33
C ALA A 17 13.39 -20.26 7.65
N ARG A 18 12.64 -20.43 6.55
CA ARG A 18 12.59 -21.71 5.80
C ARG A 18 13.91 -22.07 5.11
N ASP A 19 14.78 -21.11 4.91
CA ASP A 19 16.10 -21.24 4.28
C ASP A 19 17.24 -21.54 5.27
N GLY A 20 16.91 -21.73 6.56
CA GLY A 20 17.88 -22.08 7.61
C GLY A 20 18.74 -20.93 8.12
N ARG A 21 18.49 -19.69 7.70
CA ARG A 21 19.17 -18.52 8.27
C ARG A 21 18.72 -18.25 9.71
N PHE A 22 19.58 -17.64 10.52
CA PHE A 22 19.33 -17.37 11.94
C PHE A 22 18.41 -16.16 12.17
N TYR A 23 17.24 -16.15 11.51
CA TYR A 23 16.16 -15.21 11.78
C TYR A 23 14.81 -15.90 11.66
N GLY A 24 13.77 -15.28 12.14
CA GLY A 24 12.41 -15.79 12.06
C GLY A 24 11.38 -14.68 12.26
N LEU A 25 10.16 -14.98 11.88
CA LEU A 25 9.03 -14.11 12.19
C LEU A 25 8.61 -14.38 13.63
N MET A 26 8.55 -13.32 14.45
CA MET A 26 8.02 -13.39 15.80
C MET A 26 6.54 -13.80 15.73
N ASP A 27 6.18 -14.80 16.51
CA ASP A 27 4.81 -15.29 16.65
C ASP A 27 4.17 -14.81 17.95
N SER A 28 4.95 -14.84 19.05
CA SER A 28 4.44 -14.50 20.36
C SER A 28 5.53 -13.98 21.27
N ILE A 29 5.11 -13.25 22.31
CA ILE A 29 5.96 -12.86 23.44
C ILE A 29 5.21 -13.18 24.74
N GLU A 30 5.85 -13.89 25.64
CA GLU A 30 5.38 -14.14 27.00
C GLU A 30 6.31 -13.42 27.98
N LYS A 31 5.75 -12.63 28.91
CA LYS A 31 6.48 -11.93 29.97
C LYS A 31 6.46 -12.73 31.27
N ASP A 32 7.39 -12.44 32.15
CA ASP A 32 7.49 -13.08 33.48
C ASP A 32 6.24 -12.87 34.35
N ASP A 33 5.45 -11.83 34.08
CA ASP A 33 4.17 -11.56 34.77
C ASP A 33 3.01 -12.41 34.24
N GLY A 34 3.26 -13.28 33.25
CA GLY A 34 2.27 -14.12 32.56
C GLY A 34 1.47 -13.40 31.48
N SER A 35 1.78 -12.14 31.20
CA SER A 35 1.15 -11.44 30.09
C SER A 35 1.67 -12.00 28.76
N TYR A 36 0.74 -12.20 27.81
CA TYR A 36 1.02 -12.82 26.54
C TYR A 36 0.63 -11.89 25.39
N LEU A 37 1.56 -11.70 24.46
CA LEU A 37 1.38 -10.87 23.26
C LEU A 37 1.56 -11.75 22.04
N GLU A 38 0.58 -11.76 21.15
CA GLU A 38 0.71 -12.40 19.84
C GLU A 38 1.14 -11.37 18.79
N ALA A 39 2.13 -11.73 18.00
CA ALA A 39 2.67 -10.88 16.94
C ALA A 39 1.92 -11.04 15.61
N SER A 40 0.87 -11.85 15.56
CA SER A 40 0.15 -12.09 14.32
C SER A 40 -0.68 -10.86 13.91
N PRO A 41 -0.34 -10.19 12.80
CA PRO A 41 -1.19 -9.10 12.28
C PRO A 41 -2.61 -9.59 11.92
N ALA A 42 -2.79 -10.89 11.73
CA ALA A 42 -4.10 -11.49 11.44
C ALA A 42 -5.01 -11.56 12.67
N ARG A 43 -4.48 -11.38 13.88
CA ARG A 43 -5.24 -11.48 15.13
C ARG A 43 -5.31 -10.19 15.95
N VAL A 44 -4.70 -9.11 15.51
CA VAL A 44 -5.14 -7.81 16.03
C VAL A 44 -6.62 -7.74 15.69
N SER A 45 -7.47 -7.80 16.71
CA SER A 45 -8.90 -7.59 16.56
C SER A 45 -9.08 -6.17 16.04
N ARG A 46 -8.95 -5.99 14.73
CA ARG A 46 -9.44 -4.77 14.10
C ARG A 46 -10.92 -4.70 14.43
N PRO A 47 -11.43 -3.53 14.82
CA PRO A 47 -12.85 -3.39 14.99
C PRO A 47 -13.50 -3.98 13.74
N GLU A 48 -14.38 -4.97 13.95
CA GLU A 48 -15.16 -5.53 12.85
C GLU A 48 -15.75 -4.36 12.08
N SER A 49 -15.62 -4.37 10.76
CA SER A 49 -16.29 -3.36 9.94
C SER A 49 -17.74 -3.39 10.34
N ASP A 50 -18.33 -2.25 10.72
CA ASP A 50 -19.75 -2.21 10.97
C ASP A 50 -20.45 -2.62 9.67
N ALA A 51 -20.93 -3.87 9.64
CA ALA A 51 -21.59 -4.43 8.47
C ALA A 51 -22.83 -3.63 8.00
N ARG A 52 -23.25 -2.63 8.80
CA ARG A 52 -24.33 -1.70 8.52
C ARG A 52 -23.85 -0.35 7.98
N ALA A 53 -22.58 -0.01 8.13
CA ALA A 53 -22.05 1.26 7.64
C ALA A 53 -22.18 1.33 6.12
N ARG A 54 -22.63 2.47 5.62
CA ARG A 54 -22.85 2.76 4.20
C ARG A 54 -22.28 4.13 3.87
N ALA A 55 -21.57 4.21 2.78
CA ALA A 55 -21.10 5.47 2.22
C ALA A 55 -22.03 5.92 1.09
N SER A 56 -22.28 7.22 0.99
CA SER A 56 -22.99 7.82 -0.15
C SER A 56 -22.06 8.30 -1.26
N THR A 57 -20.79 8.45 -0.93
CA THR A 57 -19.70 8.84 -1.84
C THR A 57 -18.46 8.01 -1.53
N VAL A 58 -17.39 8.14 -2.32
CA VAL A 58 -16.10 7.48 -2.02
C VAL A 58 -15.39 8.12 -0.82
N GLU A 59 -15.88 9.25 -0.28
CA GLU A 59 -15.32 9.89 0.89
C GLU A 59 -15.38 8.98 2.13
N GLY A 60 -14.33 9.03 2.96
CA GLY A 60 -14.23 8.25 4.18
C GLY A 60 -13.16 7.18 4.12
N ARG A 61 -13.25 6.18 5.01
CA ARG A 61 -12.20 5.18 5.23
C ARG A 61 -12.60 3.83 4.68
N TRP A 62 -11.63 3.20 4.04
CA TRP A 62 -11.81 1.95 3.31
C TRP A 62 -10.69 0.97 3.64
N ILE A 63 -11.02 -0.30 3.77
CA ILE A 63 -10.07 -1.40 3.95
C ILE A 63 -10.50 -2.58 3.10
N VAL A 64 -9.57 -3.46 2.72
CA VAL A 64 -9.91 -4.62 1.90
C VAL A 64 -10.98 -5.50 2.54
N ASP A 65 -11.85 -6.06 1.71
CA ASP A 65 -12.72 -7.16 2.13
C ASP A 65 -11.91 -8.45 2.24
N ARG A 66 -11.44 -8.76 3.44
CA ARG A 66 -10.60 -9.94 3.69
C ARG A 66 -11.29 -11.27 3.42
N SER A 67 -12.62 -11.31 3.44
CA SER A 67 -13.34 -12.54 3.13
C SER A 67 -13.14 -12.99 1.68
N ARG A 68 -12.67 -12.07 0.83
CA ARG A 68 -12.43 -12.28 -0.60
C ARG A 68 -10.95 -12.35 -0.98
N LEU A 69 -10.03 -12.04 -0.06
CA LEU A 69 -8.59 -12.02 -0.35
C LEU A 69 -8.02 -13.38 -0.74
N ALA A 70 -8.55 -14.48 -0.17
CA ALA A 70 -8.02 -15.82 -0.43
C ALA A 70 -8.19 -16.24 -1.90
N ASP A 71 -9.23 -15.75 -2.56
CA ASP A 71 -9.50 -16.06 -3.96
C ASP A 71 -8.75 -15.11 -4.90
N ASP A 72 -8.56 -13.86 -4.48
CA ASP A 72 -8.02 -12.79 -5.32
C ASP A 72 -6.49 -12.64 -5.15
N TYR A 73 -5.92 -13.15 -4.04
CA TYR A 73 -4.57 -12.72 -3.65
C TYR A 73 -3.82 -13.68 -2.70
N PRO A 74 -3.23 -14.75 -3.23
CA PRO A 74 -2.52 -15.75 -2.42
C PRO A 74 -1.07 -15.35 -2.07
N GLY A 75 -0.80 -14.13 -1.61
CA GLY A 75 0.57 -13.72 -1.29
C GLY A 75 0.70 -12.21 -1.02
N GLY A 76 1.91 -11.70 -0.83
CA GLY A 76 2.19 -10.27 -0.66
C GLY A 76 2.20 -9.49 -1.99
N LEU A 77 2.38 -8.16 -1.94
CA LEU A 77 2.43 -7.29 -3.11
C LEU A 77 3.44 -7.78 -4.15
N ASP A 78 4.60 -8.24 -3.71
CA ASP A 78 5.65 -8.82 -4.55
C ASP A 78 5.14 -10.02 -5.36
N GLN A 79 4.39 -10.93 -4.73
CA GLN A 79 3.86 -12.12 -5.40
C GLN A 79 2.80 -11.75 -6.45
N LEU A 80 1.94 -10.77 -6.15
CA LEU A 80 1.01 -10.24 -7.13
C LEU A 80 1.76 -9.68 -8.33
N MET A 81 2.72 -8.80 -8.09
CA MET A 81 3.46 -8.13 -9.15
C MET A 81 4.30 -9.10 -9.98
N ILE A 82 4.97 -10.08 -9.34
CA ILE A 82 5.70 -11.15 -10.07
C ILE A 82 4.76 -11.92 -11.01
N ARG A 83 3.52 -12.17 -10.57
CA ARG A 83 2.56 -12.93 -11.36
C ARG A 83 1.95 -12.11 -12.50
N GLU A 84 1.64 -10.84 -12.26
CA GLU A 84 0.82 -10.02 -13.17
C GLU A 84 1.67 -9.10 -14.08
N LEU A 85 2.92 -8.78 -13.71
CA LEU A 85 3.76 -7.92 -14.52
C LEU A 85 4.55 -8.70 -15.57
N ALA A 86 4.27 -8.41 -16.84
CA ALA A 86 5.14 -8.82 -17.94
C ALA A 86 6.27 -7.79 -18.08
N LEU A 87 7.52 -8.20 -17.81
CA LEU A 87 8.67 -7.28 -17.76
C LEU A 87 9.39 -7.16 -19.12
N THR A 88 9.82 -5.94 -19.44
CA THR A 88 10.81 -5.71 -20.52
C THR A 88 12.16 -6.32 -20.12
N GLU A 89 13.10 -6.43 -21.05
CA GLU A 89 14.46 -6.89 -20.71
C GLU A 89 15.14 -5.96 -19.66
N LYS A 90 14.88 -4.66 -19.72
CA LYS A 90 15.34 -3.70 -18.71
C LYS A 90 14.71 -3.97 -17.34
N GLY A 91 13.41 -4.29 -17.31
CA GLY A 91 12.70 -4.67 -16.09
C GLY A 91 13.26 -5.92 -15.45
N LYS A 92 13.52 -6.97 -16.23
CA LYS A 92 14.11 -8.24 -15.74
C LYS A 92 15.51 -8.05 -15.17
N ILE A 93 16.35 -7.23 -15.81
CA ILE A 93 17.67 -6.91 -15.31
C ILE A 93 17.59 -6.16 -13.98
N ALA A 94 16.69 -5.18 -13.88
CA ALA A 94 16.48 -4.41 -12.66
C ALA A 94 15.98 -5.29 -11.49
N GLU A 95 15.02 -6.17 -11.76
CA GLU A 95 14.51 -7.14 -10.78
C GLU A 95 15.61 -8.08 -10.30
N ALA A 96 16.37 -8.69 -11.22
CA ALA A 96 17.44 -9.63 -10.89
C ALA A 96 18.59 -9.02 -10.08
N SER A 97 18.81 -7.71 -10.18
CA SER A 97 19.83 -6.98 -9.45
C SER A 97 19.41 -6.48 -8.06
N TYR A 98 18.15 -6.68 -7.66
CA TYR A 98 17.58 -6.10 -6.46
C TYR A 98 17.58 -7.08 -5.28
N SER A 99 17.82 -6.54 -4.09
CA SER A 99 17.58 -7.24 -2.83
C SER A 99 16.79 -6.35 -1.88
N GLN A 100 15.73 -6.88 -1.29
CA GLN A 100 14.93 -6.16 -0.29
C GLN A 100 15.74 -5.83 0.98
N ALA A 101 16.81 -6.56 1.26
CA ALA A 101 17.71 -6.34 2.38
C ALA A 101 18.93 -5.47 2.00
N SER A 102 18.89 -4.73 0.89
CA SER A 102 19.95 -3.82 0.48
C SER A 102 19.60 -2.36 0.70
N ASP A 103 20.61 -1.49 0.77
CA ASP A 103 20.43 -0.04 0.88
C ASP A 103 19.67 0.59 -0.31
N GLU A 104 19.49 -0.16 -1.40
CA GLU A 104 18.66 0.28 -2.52
C GLU A 104 17.16 0.20 -2.24
N ASN A 105 16.74 -0.48 -1.16
CA ASN A 105 15.33 -0.57 -0.80
C ASN A 105 14.84 0.73 -0.13
N PRO A 106 13.96 1.51 -0.79
CA PRO A 106 13.52 2.79 -0.24
C PRO A 106 12.75 2.67 1.08
N GLU A 107 12.09 1.54 1.35
CA GLU A 107 11.38 1.31 2.62
C GLU A 107 12.31 1.27 3.83
N LEU A 108 13.57 0.88 3.64
CA LEU A 108 14.59 0.94 4.68
C LEU A 108 14.97 2.39 5.05
N LEU A 109 14.62 3.33 4.20
CA LEU A 109 14.78 4.78 4.40
C LEU A 109 13.46 5.47 4.74
N CYS A 110 12.44 4.72 5.11
CA CYS A 110 11.09 5.21 5.36
C CYS A 110 10.46 5.93 4.16
N ILE A 111 10.84 5.57 2.95
CA ILE A 111 10.28 6.09 1.71
C ILE A 111 9.19 5.12 1.25
N THR A 112 7.96 5.61 1.18
CA THR A 112 6.79 4.81 0.78
C THR A 112 6.83 4.45 -0.70
N LYS A 113 6.10 3.41 -1.09
CA LYS A 113 5.90 3.04 -2.49
C LYS A 113 4.77 3.88 -3.08
N PRO A 114 4.99 4.55 -4.22
CA PRO A 114 3.95 5.34 -4.86
C PRO A 114 2.83 4.48 -5.44
N THR A 115 1.72 5.12 -5.79
CA THR A 115 0.58 4.49 -6.49
C THR A 115 1.04 3.53 -7.61
N PRO A 116 0.44 2.31 -7.72
CA PRO A 116 -0.80 1.85 -7.10
C PRO A 116 -0.60 1.09 -5.77
N ALA A 117 0.58 1.14 -5.15
CA ALA A 117 0.88 0.35 -3.95
C ALA A 117 -0.09 0.63 -2.79
N MET A 118 -0.53 1.91 -2.60
CA MET A 118 -1.47 2.23 -1.52
C MET A 118 -2.81 1.48 -1.65
N ILE A 119 -3.24 1.15 -2.86
CA ILE A 119 -4.46 0.35 -3.09
C ILE A 119 -4.22 -1.08 -2.63
N ILE A 120 -3.07 -1.64 -2.96
CA ILE A 120 -2.72 -3.02 -2.63
C ILE A 120 -2.55 -3.18 -1.11
N TYR A 121 -1.92 -2.21 -0.43
CA TYR A 121 -1.72 -2.25 1.02
C TYR A 121 -2.97 -2.03 1.86
N THR A 122 -4.15 -1.85 1.25
CA THR A 122 -5.43 -1.87 1.97
C THR A 122 -5.74 -3.20 2.64
N ASP A 123 -4.97 -4.25 2.39
CA ASP A 123 -5.02 -5.51 3.12
C ASP A 123 -4.51 -5.40 4.56
N LEU A 124 -3.62 -4.45 4.82
CA LEU A 124 -3.02 -4.20 6.14
C LEU A 124 -3.40 -2.83 6.71
N TYR A 125 -3.52 -1.82 5.86
CA TYR A 125 -3.65 -0.42 6.25
C TYR A 125 -4.89 0.22 5.61
N PRO A 126 -5.73 0.95 6.37
CA PRO A 126 -6.86 1.66 5.78
C PRO A 126 -6.40 2.76 4.84
N MET A 127 -7.23 3.03 3.84
CA MET A 127 -7.12 4.18 2.94
C MET A 127 -8.29 5.13 3.21
N GLU A 128 -8.04 6.43 3.16
CA GLU A 128 -9.02 7.47 3.43
C GLU A 128 -9.09 8.47 2.29
N PHE A 129 -10.30 8.85 1.90
CA PHE A 129 -10.57 9.95 0.97
C PHE A 129 -11.20 11.10 1.75
N VAL A 130 -10.63 12.29 1.62
CA VAL A 130 -11.14 13.55 2.20
C VAL A 130 -11.38 14.55 1.09
N PHE A 131 -12.62 15.01 0.95
CA PHE A 131 -13.00 16.00 -0.07
C PHE A 131 -12.80 17.41 0.46
N ASN A 132 -11.96 18.18 -0.22
CA ASN A 132 -11.67 19.56 0.11
C ASN A 132 -12.42 20.46 -0.87
N GLU A 133 -13.73 20.64 -0.67
CA GLU A 133 -14.62 21.33 -1.61
C GLU A 133 -14.14 22.74 -1.96
N GLY A 134 -13.63 23.48 -0.98
CA GLY A 134 -13.12 24.84 -1.20
C GLY A 134 -11.86 24.95 -2.05
N GLU A 135 -11.14 23.83 -2.20
CA GLU A 135 -9.88 23.74 -2.97
C GLU A 135 -10.04 22.93 -4.26
N GLU A 136 -11.23 22.37 -4.48
CA GLU A 136 -11.50 21.45 -5.59
C GLU A 136 -10.46 20.32 -5.66
N THR A 137 -10.14 19.73 -4.50
CA THR A 137 -9.19 18.63 -4.37
C THR A 137 -9.76 17.47 -3.55
N ILE A 138 -9.19 16.30 -3.74
CA ILE A 138 -9.37 15.16 -2.85
C ILE A 138 -8.00 14.81 -2.27
N THR A 139 -7.91 14.74 -0.95
CA THR A 139 -6.75 14.17 -0.27
C THR A 139 -6.99 12.67 -0.13
N VAL A 140 -6.12 11.86 -0.71
CA VAL A 140 -6.10 10.41 -0.51
C VAL A 140 -4.96 10.07 0.45
N ARG A 141 -5.29 9.42 1.55
CA ARG A 141 -4.32 9.03 2.59
C ARG A 141 -4.28 7.52 2.73
N SER A 142 -3.11 6.97 3.00
CA SER A 142 -2.96 5.60 3.46
C SER A 142 -2.23 5.60 4.79
N GLN A 143 -2.64 4.76 5.73
CA GLN A 143 -1.90 4.59 6.99
C GLN A 143 -0.51 4.00 6.75
N TYR A 144 -0.29 3.33 5.61
CA TYR A 144 1.02 2.80 5.22
C TYR A 144 2.02 3.94 5.01
N PHE A 145 3.01 4.05 5.88
CA PHE A 145 4.05 5.10 5.89
C PHE A 145 3.49 6.54 5.92
N ASP A 146 2.27 6.73 6.47
CA ASP A 146 1.60 8.04 6.48
C ASP A 146 1.47 8.68 5.09
N GLN A 147 1.30 7.84 4.05
CA GLN A 147 1.26 8.26 2.66
C GLN A 147 0.11 9.22 2.40
N VAL A 148 0.38 10.30 1.68
CA VAL A 148 -0.61 11.33 1.32
C VAL A 148 -0.45 11.71 -0.14
N ARG A 149 -1.56 11.76 -0.87
CA ARG A 149 -1.64 12.17 -2.26
C ARG A 149 -2.75 13.19 -2.46
N THR A 150 -2.51 14.23 -3.23
CA THR A 150 -3.54 15.19 -3.65
C THR A 150 -4.02 14.87 -5.05
N VAL A 151 -5.34 14.81 -5.23
CA VAL A 151 -6.01 14.66 -6.52
C VAL A 151 -6.71 15.97 -6.84
N TYR A 152 -6.38 16.60 -7.94
CA TYR A 152 -6.97 17.85 -8.39
C TYR A 152 -8.25 17.59 -9.18
N MET A 153 -9.34 18.24 -8.79
CA MET A 153 -10.69 18.07 -9.35
C MET A 153 -11.15 19.25 -10.18
N ASP A 154 -10.30 20.25 -10.36
CA ASP A 154 -10.59 21.54 -11.02
C ASP A 154 -10.47 21.51 -12.55
N GLY A 155 -10.25 20.34 -13.12
CA GLY A 155 -10.15 20.15 -14.59
C GLY A 155 -8.82 20.59 -15.20
N ARG A 156 -7.79 20.81 -14.37
CA ARG A 156 -6.43 21.11 -14.87
C ARG A 156 -5.85 19.94 -15.66
N GLU A 157 -4.85 20.24 -16.47
CA GLU A 157 -4.00 19.23 -17.10
C GLU A 157 -2.81 18.86 -16.23
N HIS A 158 -2.13 17.75 -16.55
CA HIS A 158 -0.86 17.41 -15.93
C HIS A 158 0.22 18.44 -16.28
N PRO A 159 1.14 18.74 -15.35
CA PRO A 159 2.25 19.65 -15.63
C PRO A 159 3.22 19.05 -16.66
N ALA A 160 4.17 19.86 -17.11
CA ALA A 160 5.21 19.38 -18.02
C ALA A 160 5.93 18.14 -17.44
N ALA A 161 6.32 17.21 -18.31
CA ALA A 161 6.91 15.92 -17.92
C ALA A 161 8.25 16.04 -17.13
N VAL A 162 8.82 17.23 -17.01
CA VAL A 162 10.02 17.49 -16.20
C VAL A 162 9.74 17.74 -14.73
N GLU A 163 8.47 18.03 -14.37
CA GLU A 163 8.03 18.17 -12.98
C GLU A 163 7.62 16.80 -12.45
N LEU A 164 8.38 16.23 -11.53
CA LEU A 164 8.20 14.89 -11.00
C LEU A 164 7.85 14.93 -9.53
N PHE A 165 6.92 14.05 -9.12
CA PHE A 165 6.40 13.94 -7.77
C PHE A 165 6.52 12.51 -7.28
N HIS A 166 6.75 12.31 -5.99
CA HIS A 166 6.89 10.97 -5.42
C HIS A 166 5.61 10.14 -5.67
N GLU A 167 4.43 10.70 -5.36
CA GLU A 167 3.14 10.03 -5.57
C GLU A 167 2.58 10.22 -7.00
N GLY A 168 3.34 10.84 -7.90
CA GLY A 168 2.87 11.32 -9.17
C GLY A 168 2.00 12.59 -9.03
N HIS A 169 1.60 13.16 -10.16
CA HIS A 169 0.61 14.22 -10.24
C HIS A 169 -0.74 13.60 -10.61
N SER A 170 -1.74 13.76 -9.75
CA SER A 170 -3.06 13.14 -9.91
C SER A 170 -4.11 14.18 -10.26
N ILE A 171 -4.85 13.94 -11.34
CA ILE A 171 -6.07 14.69 -11.68
C ILE A 171 -7.26 13.75 -11.60
N GLY A 172 -8.41 14.29 -11.17
CA GLY A 172 -9.61 13.49 -10.98
C GLY A 172 -10.80 14.06 -11.74
N ARG A 173 -11.73 13.19 -12.07
CA ARG A 173 -13.04 13.56 -12.62
C ARG A 173 -14.12 12.60 -12.15
N ARG A 174 -15.36 13.06 -12.17
CA ARG A 174 -16.54 12.22 -11.95
C ARG A 174 -17.12 11.81 -13.30
N GLU A 175 -17.38 10.53 -13.46
CA GLU A 175 -17.91 9.97 -14.71
C GLU A 175 -18.89 8.84 -14.36
N ASP A 176 -20.15 8.98 -14.74
CA ASP A 176 -21.22 7.98 -14.49
C ASP A 176 -21.29 7.49 -13.02
N GLY A 177 -21.14 8.43 -12.07
CA GLY A 177 -21.15 8.13 -10.64
C GLY A 177 -19.86 7.54 -10.09
N ASN A 178 -18.83 7.32 -10.92
CA ASN A 178 -17.51 6.85 -10.50
C ASN A 178 -16.56 8.03 -10.29
N LEU A 179 -15.57 7.86 -9.42
CA LEU A 179 -14.39 8.71 -9.38
C LEU A 179 -13.31 8.06 -10.24
N ILE A 180 -12.81 8.80 -11.23
CA ILE A 180 -11.68 8.42 -12.06
C ILE A 180 -10.50 9.30 -11.65
N ILE A 181 -9.35 8.67 -11.39
CA ILE A 181 -8.11 9.38 -11.09
C ILE A 181 -7.06 8.97 -12.12
N ASP A 182 -6.46 9.94 -12.75
CA ASP A 182 -5.37 9.79 -13.71
C ASP A 182 -4.07 10.31 -13.07
N THR A 183 -3.00 9.53 -13.07
CA THR A 183 -1.75 9.87 -12.39
C THR A 183 -0.55 9.60 -13.27
N THR A 184 0.23 10.65 -13.51
CA THR A 184 1.50 10.63 -14.26
C THR A 184 2.60 11.36 -13.48
N ASN A 185 3.71 11.70 -14.13
CA ASN A 185 4.79 12.51 -13.56
C ASN A 185 5.37 11.93 -12.26
N PHE A 186 5.53 10.61 -12.21
CA PHE A 186 6.15 9.95 -11.07
C PHE A 186 7.65 10.22 -11.02
N ALA A 187 8.15 10.57 -9.85
CA ALA A 187 9.58 10.55 -9.58
C ALA A 187 10.12 9.12 -9.61
N TYR A 188 11.41 8.99 -9.88
CA TYR A 188 12.07 7.70 -9.82
C TYR A 188 11.89 7.06 -8.42
N HIS A 189 11.52 5.79 -8.41
CA HIS A 189 11.48 4.96 -7.22
C HIS A 189 12.08 3.60 -7.56
N ARG A 190 13.03 3.10 -6.73
CA ARG A 190 13.79 1.88 -7.02
C ARG A 190 12.94 0.62 -7.03
N SER A 191 11.88 0.56 -6.23
CA SER A 191 11.05 -0.63 -6.07
C SER A 191 9.60 -0.30 -5.71
N PRO A 192 8.84 0.37 -6.60
CA PRO A 192 7.45 0.74 -6.31
C PRO A 192 6.53 -0.47 -6.18
N TYR A 193 6.94 -1.64 -6.69
CA TYR A 193 6.15 -2.87 -6.71
C TYR A 193 6.72 -3.96 -5.79
N GLN A 194 7.67 -3.61 -4.93
CA GLN A 194 8.36 -4.51 -3.98
C GLN A 194 9.25 -5.60 -4.63
N ASN A 195 9.34 -5.63 -5.93
CA ASN A 195 10.12 -6.63 -6.68
C ASN A 195 11.41 -6.08 -7.30
N GLY A 196 11.76 -4.82 -7.02
CA GLY A 196 12.96 -4.18 -7.54
C GLY A 196 12.87 -3.66 -8.97
N VAL A 197 11.69 -3.72 -9.58
CA VAL A 197 11.43 -3.04 -10.86
C VAL A 197 11.17 -1.56 -10.58
N PRO A 198 11.96 -0.62 -11.15
CA PRO A 198 11.81 0.81 -10.85
C PRO A 198 10.55 1.44 -11.47
N SER A 199 10.21 2.66 -11.04
CA SER A 199 9.34 3.54 -11.80
C SER A 199 10.08 4.14 -12.97
N GLY A 200 9.54 4.01 -14.18
CA GLY A 200 10.00 4.70 -15.37
C GLY A 200 9.46 6.14 -15.46
N SER A 201 10.05 6.92 -16.35
CA SER A 201 9.63 8.30 -16.61
C SER A 201 8.26 8.41 -17.29
N GLN A 202 7.76 7.31 -17.84
CA GLN A 202 6.48 7.22 -18.54
C GLN A 202 5.45 6.40 -17.75
N LYS A 203 5.72 6.14 -16.48
CA LYS A 203 4.75 5.45 -15.62
C LYS A 203 3.45 6.23 -15.58
N HIS A 204 2.36 5.51 -15.80
CA HIS A 204 1.00 6.03 -15.83
C HIS A 204 0.07 5.09 -15.09
N VAL A 205 -0.80 5.62 -14.24
CA VAL A 205 -1.79 4.85 -13.51
C VAL A 205 -3.15 5.51 -13.62
N VAL A 206 -4.13 4.77 -14.12
CA VAL A 206 -5.53 5.21 -14.12
C VAL A 206 -6.31 4.36 -13.13
N GLU A 207 -7.01 5.00 -12.21
CA GLU A 207 -7.80 4.36 -11.17
C GLU A 207 -9.28 4.69 -11.35
N ARG A 208 -10.13 3.71 -11.11
CA ARG A 208 -11.59 3.87 -11.10
C ARG A 208 -12.15 3.38 -9.77
N TYR A 209 -12.90 4.23 -9.10
CA TYR A 209 -13.55 3.94 -7.82
C TYR A 209 -15.07 3.98 -7.99
N ARG A 210 -15.74 2.91 -7.63
CA ARG A 210 -17.18 2.74 -7.79
C ARG A 210 -17.79 2.18 -6.50
N LEU A 211 -18.82 2.85 -5.96
CA LEU A 211 -19.60 2.28 -4.88
C LEU A 211 -20.45 1.11 -5.36
N ILE A 212 -20.47 0.04 -4.60
CA ILE A 212 -21.30 -1.14 -4.81
C ILE A 212 -22.01 -1.53 -3.50
N ASP A 213 -22.98 -2.43 -3.57
CA ASP A 213 -23.74 -2.93 -2.43
C ASP A 213 -24.33 -1.79 -1.56
N ASP A 214 -24.97 -0.81 -2.21
CA ASP A 214 -25.57 0.38 -1.56
C ASP A 214 -24.57 1.14 -0.68
N GLY A 215 -23.31 1.22 -1.10
CA GLY A 215 -22.25 1.94 -0.40
C GLY A 215 -21.60 1.16 0.76
N ALA A 216 -21.94 -0.11 0.95
CA ALA A 216 -21.22 -0.96 1.90
C ALA A 216 -19.79 -1.26 1.43
N ARG A 217 -19.61 -1.33 0.11
CA ARG A 217 -18.35 -1.62 -0.54
C ARG A 217 -18.03 -0.60 -1.61
N MET A 218 -16.77 -0.54 -1.93
CA MET A 218 -16.22 0.17 -3.07
C MET A 218 -15.36 -0.80 -3.88
N GLU A 219 -15.60 -0.88 -5.16
CA GLU A 219 -14.69 -1.52 -6.09
C GLU A 219 -13.68 -0.50 -6.57
N VAL A 220 -12.41 -0.82 -6.49
CA VAL A 220 -11.33 -0.08 -7.13
C VAL A 220 -10.70 -0.95 -8.21
N GLU A 221 -10.57 -0.38 -9.39
CA GLU A 221 -9.79 -0.94 -10.49
C GLU A 221 -8.66 0.03 -10.82
N PHE A 222 -7.47 -0.48 -11.10
CA PHE A 222 -6.41 0.33 -11.68
C PHE A 222 -5.83 -0.31 -12.93
N VAL A 223 -5.40 0.54 -13.85
CA VAL A 223 -4.59 0.19 -15.02
C VAL A 223 -3.22 0.85 -14.84
N LEU A 224 -2.17 0.03 -14.86
CA LEU A 224 -0.77 0.46 -14.73
C LEU A 224 -0.06 0.25 -16.06
N GLU A 225 0.61 1.29 -16.53
CA GLU A 225 1.52 1.29 -17.67
C GLU A 225 2.88 1.83 -17.24
N ASP A 226 3.94 1.21 -17.71
CA ASP A 226 5.32 1.72 -17.60
C ASP A 226 6.16 1.10 -18.70
N PRO A 227 6.09 1.63 -19.94
CA PRO A 227 6.69 0.99 -21.11
C PRO A 227 8.22 0.85 -21.04
N GLU A 228 8.87 1.53 -20.11
CA GLU A 228 10.30 1.38 -19.86
C GLU A 228 10.62 0.03 -19.19
N TYR A 229 9.77 -0.44 -18.30
CA TYR A 229 10.00 -1.64 -17.49
C TYR A 229 8.92 -2.72 -17.66
N ILE A 230 7.72 -2.36 -18.11
CA ILE A 230 6.56 -3.24 -18.20
C ILE A 230 6.11 -3.36 -19.67
N VAL A 231 5.83 -4.58 -20.10
CA VAL A 231 5.29 -4.86 -21.44
C VAL A 231 3.75 -4.79 -21.39
N GLY A 232 3.18 -3.86 -22.14
CA GLY A 232 1.72 -3.67 -22.18
C GLY A 232 1.19 -3.01 -20.90
N THR A 233 0.00 -3.43 -20.49
CA THR A 233 -0.72 -2.88 -19.34
C THR A 233 -0.95 -3.96 -18.29
N MET A 234 -0.96 -3.58 -17.03
CA MET A 234 -1.47 -4.41 -15.94
C MET A 234 -2.80 -3.82 -15.44
N THR A 235 -3.84 -4.63 -15.41
CA THR A 235 -5.12 -4.26 -14.81
C THR A 235 -5.37 -5.14 -13.59
N TYR A 236 -5.78 -4.52 -12.49
CA TYR A 236 -6.12 -5.21 -11.26
C TYR A 236 -7.31 -4.55 -10.59
N SER A 237 -8.16 -5.35 -9.97
CA SER A 237 -9.32 -4.85 -9.23
C SER A 237 -9.38 -5.44 -7.82
N ARG A 238 -10.00 -4.69 -6.91
CA ARG A 238 -10.15 -5.06 -5.51
C ARG A 238 -11.43 -4.48 -4.94
N GLN A 239 -12.03 -5.18 -3.99
CA GLN A 239 -13.18 -4.69 -3.24
C GLN A 239 -12.76 -4.26 -1.83
N LEU A 240 -13.20 -3.08 -1.45
CA LEU A 240 -12.95 -2.47 -0.16
C LEU A 240 -14.25 -2.35 0.62
N LEU A 241 -14.20 -2.54 1.93
CA LEU A 241 -15.31 -2.32 2.86
C LEU A 241 -15.27 -0.88 3.38
N TYR A 242 -16.43 -0.24 3.46
CA TYR A 242 -16.57 1.02 4.17
C TYR A 242 -16.34 0.82 5.65
N SER A 243 -15.37 1.51 6.22
CA SER A 243 -14.87 1.24 7.57
C SER A 243 -14.54 2.52 8.33
N PRO A 244 -15.56 3.38 8.61
CA PRO A 244 -15.36 4.68 9.25
C PRO A 244 -14.78 4.58 10.66
N GLN A 245 -14.92 3.41 11.32
CA GLN A 245 -14.39 3.14 12.66
C GLN A 245 -12.89 2.82 12.68
N ASN A 246 -12.28 2.54 11.52
CA ASN A 246 -10.84 2.28 11.49
C ASN A 246 -10.07 3.56 11.80
N ASP A 247 -9.06 3.41 12.65
CA ASP A 247 -8.16 4.49 12.99
C ASP A 247 -7.12 4.73 11.89
N MET A 248 -6.74 6.00 11.71
CA MET A 248 -5.65 6.45 10.84
C MET A 248 -4.46 6.91 11.72
N SER A 249 -4.14 6.13 12.75
CA SER A 249 -2.97 6.39 13.61
C SER A 249 -1.70 6.48 12.79
N PRO A 250 -0.77 7.38 13.14
CA PRO A 250 0.50 7.51 12.45
C PRO A 250 1.27 6.19 12.37
N PHE A 251 1.85 5.91 11.20
CA PHE A 251 2.69 4.74 10.98
C PHE A 251 3.98 4.81 11.81
N ASN A 252 4.52 6.03 11.97
CA ASN A 252 5.74 6.32 12.73
C ASN A 252 6.91 5.39 12.30
N CYS A 253 7.29 5.45 11.05
CA CYS A 253 8.44 4.72 10.55
C CYS A 253 9.70 5.08 11.35
N ASP A 254 10.48 4.07 11.71
CA ASP A 254 11.73 4.22 12.46
C ASP A 254 12.90 3.64 11.66
N LEU A 255 13.85 4.49 11.30
CA LEU A 255 15.01 4.13 10.47
C LEU A 255 15.91 3.07 11.12
N GLU A 256 16.03 3.04 12.43
CA GLU A 256 16.83 2.02 13.11
C GLU A 256 16.15 0.64 12.96
N SER A 257 14.85 0.61 13.17
CA SER A 257 14.07 -0.63 13.06
C SER A 257 14.03 -1.17 11.64
N THR A 258 13.89 -0.30 10.64
CA THR A 258 13.82 -0.71 9.22
C THR A 258 15.13 -1.32 8.73
N ARG A 259 16.27 -0.84 9.23
CA ARG A 259 17.61 -1.27 8.81
C ARG A 259 18.19 -2.44 9.61
N ARG A 260 17.49 -2.91 10.63
CA ARG A 260 17.99 -3.96 11.54
C ARG A 260 18.45 -5.25 10.84
N PHE A 261 17.91 -5.56 9.67
CA PHE A 261 18.21 -6.80 8.95
C PHE A 261 19.03 -6.57 7.66
N VAL A 262 19.51 -5.35 7.45
CA VAL A 262 20.45 -5.05 6.35
C VAL A 262 21.83 -5.55 6.80
N PRO A 263 22.48 -6.42 6.00
CA PRO A 263 23.87 -6.83 6.29
C PRO A 263 24.80 -5.62 6.27
N ASP A 264 25.80 -5.64 7.16
CA ASP A 264 26.89 -4.65 7.17
C ASP A 264 27.75 -4.74 5.90
#